data_84a79fcd58dfe6bc8c3f8cb83e92259f
#
_entry.id   84a79fcd58dfe6bc8c3f8cb83e92259f
#
_cell.length_a   1.000
_cell.length_b   1.000
_cell.length_c   1.000
_cell.angle_alpha   90.00
_cell.angle_beta   90.00
_cell.angle_gamma   90.00
#
_symmetry.space_group_name_H-M   'P 1'
#
loop_
_entity.id
_entity.type
_entity.pdbx_description
1 polymer ?
#
loop_
_entity_poly.entity_id
_entity_poly.type
_entity_poly.pdbx_seq_one_letter_code
_entity_poly.pdbx_strand_id
1 'polypeptide(L)'
;KTSLTLLLSRSSGEQLTRLADSEGNRQSLLQTYRYDYLKAEPKIIWSPADVFEAEYHATLGYGGSKIGSDTRLTPLLDFVQRLHLTFSIGQVDLRLSGEHYRNDLGGDAHLNTVFADASLIYKRKKWRLEASLNNLFNKKEYAYTTYSTTQSYTSRLNIRPREAMVTINHQF
;
A
#
# COMPACT_ATOMS: atom_id res chain seq x y z
N LYS A 1 3.05 -5.66 -21.46
CA LYS A 1 4.36 -5.78 -20.79
C LYS A 1 4.13 -6.28 -19.38
N THR A 2 4.98 -7.19 -18.92
CA THR A 2 4.90 -7.74 -17.56
C THR A 2 6.28 -7.71 -16.93
N SER A 3 6.33 -7.45 -15.64
CA SER A 3 7.53 -7.59 -14.81
C SER A 3 7.17 -8.17 -13.44
N LEU A 4 8.11 -8.85 -12.84
CA LEU A 4 8.01 -9.36 -11.47
C LEU A 4 9.32 -9.09 -10.77
N THR A 5 9.25 -8.39 -9.64
CA THR A 5 10.38 -8.19 -8.73
C THR A 5 10.17 -9.03 -7.49
N LEU A 6 11.18 -9.80 -7.10
CA LEU A 6 11.19 -10.59 -5.87
C LEU A 6 12.33 -10.11 -4.99
N LEU A 7 12.02 -9.88 -3.72
CA LEU A 7 12.99 -9.55 -2.68
C LEU A 7 12.83 -10.54 -1.52
N LEU A 8 13.91 -11.20 -1.17
CA LEU A 8 14.00 -12.02 0.05
C LEU A 8 15.00 -11.35 0.98
N SER A 9 14.61 -11.10 2.21
CA SER A 9 15.46 -10.49 3.23
C SER A 9 15.38 -11.30 4.52
N ARG A 10 16.53 -11.48 5.16
CA ARG A 10 16.65 -12.05 6.50
C ARG A 10 17.52 -11.16 7.35
N SER A 11 17.04 -10.82 8.53
CA SER A 11 17.77 -10.10 9.55
C SER A 11 17.74 -10.88 10.86
N SER A 12 18.88 -10.99 11.52
CA SER A 12 18.98 -11.62 12.83
C SER A 12 20.03 -10.88 13.66
N GLY A 13 19.88 -10.93 14.96
CA GLY A 13 20.78 -10.27 15.88
C GLY A 13 20.39 -10.51 17.33
N GLU A 14 21.01 -9.76 18.22
CA GLU A 14 20.73 -9.78 19.64
C GLU A 14 20.27 -8.39 20.07
N GLN A 15 19.30 -8.35 20.96
CA GLN A 15 18.84 -7.10 21.56
C GLN A 15 18.71 -7.24 23.06
N LEU A 16 18.97 -6.15 23.76
CA LEU A 16 18.75 -6.07 25.20
C LEU A 16 17.30 -5.68 25.46
N THR A 17 16.53 -6.61 26.00
CA THR A 17 15.15 -6.37 26.37
C THR A 17 15.05 -6.15 27.88
N ARG A 18 14.36 -5.08 28.30
CA ARG A 18 14.10 -4.81 29.71
C ARG A 18 12.73 -5.37 30.06
N LEU A 19 12.73 -6.36 30.90
CA LEU A 19 11.50 -6.98 31.42
C LEU A 19 11.33 -6.53 32.88
N ALA A 20 10.10 -6.18 33.24
CA ALA A 20 9.72 -6.01 34.65
C ALA A 20 9.18 -7.34 35.15
N ASP A 21 9.66 -7.82 36.29
CA ASP A 21 9.07 -8.96 36.97
C ASP A 21 7.76 -8.57 37.69
N SER A 22 7.09 -9.54 38.28
CA SER A 22 5.85 -9.33 39.00
C SER A 22 6.00 -8.43 40.27
N GLU A 23 7.23 -8.19 40.70
CA GLU A 23 7.57 -7.34 41.86
C GLU A 23 8.03 -5.93 41.41
N GLY A 24 8.06 -5.66 40.07
CA GLY A 24 8.45 -4.38 39.51
C GLY A 24 9.96 -4.20 39.34
N ASN A 25 10.78 -5.23 39.62
CA ASN A 25 12.21 -5.17 39.38
C ASN A 25 12.49 -5.25 37.86
N ARG A 26 13.40 -4.42 37.38
CA ARG A 26 13.77 -4.39 35.97
C ARG A 26 14.99 -5.27 35.75
N GLN A 27 14.82 -6.33 34.97
CA GLN A 27 15.92 -7.16 34.50
C GLN A 27 16.18 -6.89 33.01
N SER A 28 17.47 -6.82 32.67
CA SER A 28 17.89 -6.71 31.28
C SER A 28 18.28 -8.10 30.79
N LEU A 29 17.55 -8.59 29.79
CA LEU A 29 17.78 -9.89 29.19
C LEU A 29 18.25 -9.70 27.74
N LEU A 30 19.36 -10.35 27.37
CA LEU A 30 19.82 -10.39 26.00
C LEU A 30 18.98 -11.47 25.28
N GLN A 31 18.21 -11.04 24.29
CA GLN A 31 17.36 -11.92 23.48
C GLN A 31 17.79 -11.91 22.03
N THR A 32 17.88 -13.06 21.44
CA THR A 32 18.07 -13.21 19.98
C THR A 32 16.76 -12.88 19.27
N TYR A 33 16.88 -12.20 18.14
CA TYR A 33 15.75 -12.01 17.23
C TYR A 33 16.09 -12.50 15.84
N ARG A 34 15.05 -12.87 15.09
CA ARG A 34 15.13 -13.19 13.66
C ARG A 34 13.89 -12.64 12.98
N TYR A 35 14.11 -11.98 11.86
CA TYR A 35 13.05 -11.47 10.98
C TYR A 35 13.29 -11.98 9.57
N ASP A 36 12.31 -12.67 9.02
CA ASP A 36 12.30 -13.14 7.64
C ASP A 36 11.23 -12.36 6.87
N TYR A 37 11.56 -11.87 5.68
CA TYR A 37 10.66 -11.07 4.85
C TYR A 37 10.80 -11.45 3.38
N LEU A 38 9.66 -11.71 2.75
CA LEU A 38 9.51 -11.92 1.32
C LEU A 38 8.63 -10.82 0.74
N LYS A 39 9.08 -10.17 -0.32
CA LYS A 39 8.32 -9.18 -1.07
C LYS A 39 8.22 -9.60 -2.53
N ALA A 40 7.02 -9.54 -3.10
CA ALA A 40 6.76 -9.75 -4.51
C ALA A 40 6.03 -8.53 -5.10
N GLU A 41 6.51 -8.03 -6.23
CA GLU A 41 5.93 -6.85 -6.91
C GLU A 41 5.65 -7.20 -8.38
N PRO A 42 4.49 -7.82 -8.70
CA PRO A 42 4.05 -7.98 -10.07
C PRO A 42 3.54 -6.65 -10.63
N LYS A 43 3.93 -6.38 -11.87
CA LYS A 43 3.42 -5.26 -12.67
C LYS A 43 3.02 -5.77 -14.05
N ILE A 44 1.81 -5.42 -14.49
CA ILE A 44 1.23 -5.80 -15.78
C ILE A 44 0.73 -4.53 -16.45
N ILE A 45 1.16 -4.29 -17.68
CA ILE A 45 0.63 -3.25 -18.56
C ILE A 45 0.05 -3.97 -19.78
N TRP A 46 -1.22 -3.77 -20.01
CA TRP A 46 -1.97 -4.37 -21.09
C TRP A 46 -2.66 -3.30 -21.94
N SER A 47 -2.25 -3.18 -23.18
CA SER A 47 -2.77 -2.21 -24.15
C SER A 47 -3.13 -2.97 -25.44
N PRO A 48 -4.32 -3.60 -25.50
CA PRO A 48 -4.73 -4.40 -26.66
C PRO A 48 -5.05 -3.54 -27.88
N ALA A 49 -5.36 -2.27 -27.68
CA ALA A 49 -5.65 -1.29 -28.72
C ALA A 49 -5.26 0.12 -28.25
N ASP A 50 -5.08 1.04 -29.18
CA ASP A 50 -4.72 2.44 -28.91
C ASP A 50 -5.76 3.19 -28.05
N VAL A 51 -6.98 2.65 -27.98
CA VAL A 51 -8.09 3.23 -27.24
C VAL A 51 -8.15 2.78 -25.78
N PHE A 52 -7.38 1.76 -25.40
CA PHE A 52 -7.47 1.20 -24.05
C PHE A 52 -6.11 0.77 -23.49
N GLU A 53 -5.84 1.18 -22.26
CA GLU A 53 -4.72 0.72 -21.46
C GLU A 53 -5.16 0.35 -20.05
N ALA A 54 -4.69 -0.78 -19.56
CA ALA A 54 -4.82 -1.21 -18.18
C ALA A 54 -3.44 -1.43 -17.58
N GLU A 55 -3.17 -0.79 -16.45
CA GLU A 55 -1.96 -1.00 -15.66
C GLU A 55 -2.36 -1.55 -14.30
N TYR A 56 -1.84 -2.73 -13.97
CA TYR A 56 -1.99 -3.36 -12.67
C TYR A 56 -0.63 -3.47 -11.99
N HIS A 57 -0.55 -3.04 -10.75
CA HIS A 57 0.63 -3.16 -9.90
C HIS A 57 0.21 -3.65 -8.53
N ALA A 58 0.84 -4.71 -8.04
CA ALA A 58 0.64 -5.17 -6.68
C ALA A 58 1.96 -5.24 -5.93
N THR A 59 1.89 -5.11 -4.62
CA THR A 59 2.97 -5.38 -3.67
C THR A 59 2.43 -6.36 -2.65
N LEU A 60 3.02 -7.52 -2.58
CA LEU A 60 2.74 -8.54 -1.59
C LEU A 60 3.96 -8.66 -0.68
N GLY A 61 3.80 -8.32 0.58
CA GLY A 61 4.79 -8.47 1.64
C GLY A 61 4.36 -9.57 2.59
N TYR A 62 5.21 -10.54 2.80
CA TYR A 62 5.01 -11.59 3.79
C TYR A 62 6.23 -11.65 4.69
N GLY A 63 6.03 -11.42 5.98
CA GLY A 63 7.11 -11.40 6.95
C GLY A 63 6.73 -12.05 8.25
N GLY A 64 7.73 -12.35 9.07
CA GLY A 64 7.50 -12.84 10.42
C GLY A 64 8.73 -12.66 11.28
N SER A 65 8.49 -12.45 12.58
CA SER A 65 9.54 -12.26 13.58
C SER A 65 9.49 -13.35 14.63
N LYS A 66 10.68 -13.71 15.14
CA LYS A 66 10.87 -14.52 16.33
C LYS A 66 11.71 -13.74 17.33
N ILE A 67 11.37 -13.85 18.59
CA ILE A 67 12.12 -13.24 19.69
C ILE A 67 12.37 -14.27 20.78
N GLY A 68 13.62 -14.39 21.21
CA GLY A 68 14.03 -15.34 22.24
C GLY A 68 13.84 -16.79 21.84
N SER A 69 13.29 -17.58 22.76
CA SER A 69 13.04 -19.03 22.58
C SER A 69 11.75 -19.34 21.83
N ASP A 70 11.03 -18.31 21.36
CA ASP A 70 9.77 -18.55 20.66
C ASP A 70 10.00 -19.34 19.37
N THR A 71 9.27 -20.44 19.20
CA THR A 71 9.46 -21.35 18.07
C THR A 71 8.63 -20.94 16.86
N ARG A 72 7.64 -20.07 17.04
CA ARG A 72 6.73 -19.65 15.97
C ARG A 72 7.08 -18.27 15.46
N LEU A 73 7.15 -18.13 14.14
CA LEU A 73 7.09 -16.83 13.48
C LEU A 73 5.65 -16.33 13.55
N THR A 74 5.44 -15.11 14.01
CA THR A 74 4.15 -14.44 13.85
C THR A 74 4.10 -13.91 12.44
N PRO A 75 3.34 -14.52 11.53
CA PRO A 75 3.28 -14.06 10.14
C PRO A 75 2.49 -12.76 10.06
N LEU A 76 2.97 -11.88 9.19
CA LEU A 76 2.34 -10.60 8.87
C LEU A 76 2.24 -10.51 7.35
N LEU A 77 1.05 -10.23 6.87
CA LEU A 77 0.77 -10.08 5.44
C LEU A 77 0.42 -8.63 5.14
N ASP A 78 1.19 -8.03 4.23
CA ASP A 78 0.89 -6.74 3.64
C ASP A 78 0.56 -6.91 2.18
N PHE A 79 -0.58 -6.42 1.76
CA PHE A 79 -1.01 -6.49 0.39
C PHE A 79 -1.53 -5.14 -0.08
N VAL A 80 -0.88 -4.59 -1.09
CA VAL A 80 -1.28 -3.36 -1.77
C VAL A 80 -1.46 -3.68 -3.25
N GLN A 81 -2.57 -3.28 -3.83
CA GLN A 81 -2.80 -3.41 -5.26
C GLN A 81 -3.37 -2.12 -5.83
N ARG A 82 -2.92 -1.78 -7.04
CA ARG A 82 -3.31 -0.61 -7.80
C ARG A 82 -3.74 -1.01 -9.19
N LEU A 83 -4.86 -0.49 -9.63
CA LEU A 83 -5.36 -0.65 -10.99
C LEU A 83 -5.60 0.73 -11.58
N HIS A 84 -5.00 0.98 -12.74
CA HIS A 84 -5.26 2.17 -13.55
C HIS A 84 -5.82 1.73 -14.89
N LEU A 85 -6.95 2.31 -15.29
CA LEU A 85 -7.59 2.09 -16.59
C LEU A 85 -7.65 3.42 -17.32
N THR A 86 -7.24 3.42 -18.58
CA THR A 86 -7.34 4.58 -19.47
C THR A 86 -8.08 4.17 -20.72
N PHE A 87 -9.14 4.92 -21.04
CA PHE A 87 -9.90 4.80 -22.28
C PHE A 87 -9.73 6.10 -23.06
N SER A 88 -9.15 6.03 -24.27
CA SER A 88 -8.86 7.20 -25.11
C SER A 88 -9.67 7.10 -26.41
N ILE A 89 -10.62 8.01 -26.58
CA ILE A 89 -11.47 8.06 -27.78
C ILE A 89 -11.39 9.47 -28.36
N GLY A 90 -10.64 9.60 -29.44
CA GLY A 90 -10.43 10.87 -30.12
C GLY A 90 -9.77 11.91 -29.23
N GLN A 91 -10.53 12.90 -28.76
CA GLN A 91 -10.04 14.00 -27.91
C GLN A 91 -10.34 13.79 -26.42
N VAL A 92 -10.98 12.67 -26.06
CA VAL A 92 -11.46 12.39 -24.71
C VAL A 92 -10.70 11.19 -24.12
N ASP A 93 -10.14 11.38 -22.92
CA ASP A 93 -9.62 10.31 -22.11
C ASP A 93 -10.49 10.15 -20.85
N LEU A 94 -10.97 8.95 -20.58
CA LEU A 94 -11.53 8.54 -19.30
C LEU A 94 -10.47 7.76 -18.54
N ARG A 95 -10.14 8.19 -17.33
CA ARG A 95 -9.20 7.50 -16.45
C ARG A 95 -9.90 7.07 -15.18
N LEU A 96 -9.70 5.83 -14.81
CA LEU A 96 -10.16 5.26 -13.56
C LEU A 96 -8.96 4.72 -12.80
N SER A 97 -8.87 4.99 -11.51
CA SER A 97 -7.88 4.39 -10.63
C SER A 97 -8.55 3.75 -9.43
N GLY A 98 -8.02 2.61 -9.02
CA GLY A 98 -8.42 1.90 -7.83
C GLY A 98 -7.19 1.48 -7.03
N GLU A 99 -7.26 1.61 -5.72
CA GLU A 99 -6.19 1.20 -4.81
C GLU A 99 -6.79 0.46 -3.63
N HIS A 100 -6.24 -0.70 -3.32
CA HIS A 100 -6.65 -1.54 -2.22
C HIS A 100 -5.45 -1.85 -1.33
N TYR A 101 -5.64 -1.64 -0.04
CA TYR A 101 -4.66 -1.92 1.01
C TYR A 101 -5.22 -2.95 1.97
N ARG A 102 -4.45 -3.97 2.24
CA ARG A 102 -4.68 -4.90 3.32
C ARG A 102 -3.39 -5.08 4.11
N ASN A 103 -3.45 -4.77 5.40
CA ASN A 103 -2.35 -4.95 6.34
C ASN A 103 -2.82 -5.78 7.53
N ASP A 104 -2.09 -6.82 7.86
CA ASP A 104 -2.30 -7.54 9.11
C ASP A 104 -1.71 -6.75 10.28
N LEU A 105 -2.43 -6.71 11.39
CA LEU A 105 -2.03 -5.99 12.61
C LEU A 105 -1.46 -6.92 13.70
N GLY A 106 -1.30 -8.19 13.35
CA GLY A 106 -0.99 -9.25 14.30
C GLY A 106 -2.24 -9.85 14.94
N GLY A 107 -2.22 -11.16 15.23
CA GLY A 107 -3.40 -11.92 15.60
C GLY A 107 -4.43 -11.97 14.46
N ASP A 108 -5.71 -11.86 14.79
CA ASP A 108 -6.81 -11.89 13.82
C ASP A 108 -7.19 -10.49 13.28
N ALA A 109 -6.49 -9.45 13.73
CA ALA A 109 -6.79 -8.08 13.33
C ALA A 109 -6.13 -7.72 11.98
N HIS A 110 -6.90 -7.12 11.08
CA HIS A 110 -6.40 -6.60 9.81
C HIS A 110 -7.08 -5.29 9.44
N LEU A 111 -6.35 -4.43 8.74
CA LEU A 111 -6.89 -3.24 8.09
C LEU A 111 -7.17 -3.56 6.63
N ASN A 112 -8.33 -3.11 6.15
CA ASN A 112 -8.74 -3.26 4.76
C ASN A 112 -9.35 -1.94 4.27
N THR A 113 -8.69 -1.31 3.30
CA THR A 113 -9.10 0.00 2.78
C THR A 113 -9.05 0.02 1.26
N VAL A 114 -10.10 0.56 0.64
CA VAL A 114 -10.20 0.73 -0.82
C VAL A 114 -10.43 2.20 -1.14
N PHE A 115 -9.67 2.71 -2.09
CA PHE A 115 -9.84 4.02 -2.72
C PHE A 115 -10.16 3.86 -4.20
N ALA A 116 -10.87 4.81 -4.75
CA ALA A 116 -11.07 4.90 -6.20
C ALA A 116 -11.25 6.36 -6.60
N ASP A 117 -10.70 6.69 -7.78
CA ASP A 117 -10.80 7.99 -8.41
C ASP A 117 -11.22 7.84 -9.86
N ALA A 118 -11.84 8.87 -10.40
CA ALA A 118 -12.21 8.94 -11.81
C ALA A 118 -11.88 10.32 -12.38
N SER A 119 -11.39 10.39 -13.61
CA SER A 119 -11.22 11.66 -14.30
C SER A 119 -11.59 11.56 -15.77
N LEU A 120 -12.18 12.62 -16.28
CA LEU A 120 -12.52 12.82 -17.67
C LEU A 120 -11.69 13.99 -18.20
N ILE A 121 -10.90 13.73 -19.23
CA ILE A 121 -9.98 14.71 -19.81
C ILE A 121 -10.39 14.96 -21.25
N TYR A 122 -10.62 16.23 -21.61
CA TYR A 122 -10.87 16.66 -22.98
C TYR A 122 -9.70 17.50 -23.47
N LYS A 123 -9.12 17.13 -24.63
CA LYS A 123 -7.97 17.79 -25.25
C LYS A 123 -8.36 18.32 -26.61
N ARG A 124 -8.21 19.63 -26.84
CA ARG A 124 -8.46 20.24 -28.13
C ARG A 124 -7.48 21.39 -28.41
N LYS A 125 -6.63 21.20 -29.41
CA LYS A 125 -5.59 22.18 -29.79
C LYS A 125 -4.75 22.57 -28.56
N LYS A 126 -4.85 23.81 -28.10
CA LYS A 126 -4.12 24.38 -26.96
C LYS A 126 -4.86 24.25 -25.62
N TRP A 127 -6.07 23.67 -25.60
CA TRP A 127 -6.91 23.53 -24.42
C TRP A 127 -6.88 22.10 -23.89
N ARG A 128 -6.79 21.98 -22.58
CA ARG A 128 -7.04 20.76 -21.83
C ARG A 128 -8.00 21.06 -20.69
N LEU A 129 -9.14 20.41 -20.71
CA LEU A 129 -10.14 20.44 -19.65
C LEU A 129 -10.11 19.10 -18.93
N GLU A 130 -10.12 19.13 -17.61
CA GLU A 130 -10.12 17.91 -16.80
C GLU A 130 -11.16 18.06 -15.69
N ALA A 131 -12.11 17.12 -15.62
CA ALA A 131 -13.03 16.97 -14.51
C ALA A 131 -12.65 15.71 -13.75
N SER A 132 -12.42 15.80 -12.45
CA SER A 132 -12.04 14.68 -11.59
C SER A 132 -12.93 14.55 -10.37
N LEU A 133 -13.13 13.29 -9.98
CA LEU A 133 -13.79 12.86 -8.76
C LEU A 133 -12.79 12.00 -7.97
N ASN A 134 -12.32 12.51 -6.86
CA ASN A 134 -11.38 11.85 -6.00
C ASN A 134 -12.07 11.23 -4.79
N ASN A 135 -11.56 10.11 -4.31
CA ASN A 135 -12.09 9.39 -3.16
C ASN A 135 -13.58 9.03 -3.32
N LEU A 136 -13.93 8.33 -4.38
CA LEU A 136 -15.30 7.94 -4.72
C LEU A 136 -16.06 7.27 -3.57
N PHE A 137 -15.35 6.51 -2.74
CA PHE A 137 -15.93 5.82 -1.57
C PHE A 137 -16.05 6.70 -0.33
N ASN A 138 -15.65 7.99 -0.42
CA ASN A 138 -15.73 8.97 0.67
C ASN A 138 -15.08 8.47 1.96
N LYS A 139 -13.91 7.84 1.87
CA LYS A 139 -13.13 7.41 3.01
C LYS A 139 -12.59 8.65 3.74
N LYS A 140 -12.71 8.67 5.06
CA LYS A 140 -12.27 9.82 5.89
C LYS A 140 -10.95 9.53 6.61
N GLU A 141 -10.60 8.27 6.73
CA GLU A 141 -9.39 7.84 7.42
C GLU A 141 -8.62 6.87 6.53
N TYR A 142 -7.31 6.97 6.60
CA TYR A 142 -6.35 6.01 6.10
C TYR A 142 -5.49 5.53 7.26
N ALA A 143 -5.40 4.23 7.44
CA ALA A 143 -4.51 3.66 8.44
C ALA A 143 -3.55 2.69 7.78
N TYR A 144 -2.32 2.70 8.25
CA TYR A 144 -1.30 1.73 7.86
C TYR A 144 -0.46 1.32 9.06
N THR A 145 0.06 0.11 9.00
CA THR A 145 0.97 -0.40 10.03
C THR A 145 2.30 -0.73 9.40
N THR A 146 3.36 -0.26 10.00
CA THR A 146 4.73 -0.64 9.71
C THR A 146 5.25 -1.56 10.80
N TYR A 147 5.99 -2.59 10.37
CA TYR A 147 6.56 -3.56 11.27
C TYR A 147 8.08 -3.46 11.23
N SER A 148 8.68 -3.55 12.38
CA SER A 148 10.11 -3.78 12.57
C SER A 148 10.33 -5.13 13.25
N THR A 149 11.57 -5.49 13.48
CA THR A 149 11.92 -6.74 14.18
C THR A 149 11.30 -6.87 15.57
N THR A 150 10.97 -5.76 16.22
CA THR A 150 10.56 -5.73 17.64
C THR A 150 9.34 -4.89 17.93
N GLN A 151 8.85 -4.12 16.94
CA GLN A 151 7.77 -3.16 17.16
C GLN A 151 6.84 -3.13 15.96
N SER A 152 5.57 -2.88 16.20
CA SER A 152 4.60 -2.47 15.20
C SER A 152 4.16 -1.03 15.48
N TYR A 153 4.09 -0.22 14.44
CA TYR A 153 3.63 1.14 14.52
C TYR A 153 2.46 1.35 13.59
N THR A 154 1.29 1.65 14.15
CA THR A 154 0.08 1.95 13.38
C THR A 154 -0.13 3.47 13.33
N SER A 155 -0.16 4.02 12.14
CA SER A 155 -0.49 5.42 11.90
C SER A 155 -1.90 5.53 11.34
N ARG A 156 -2.65 6.51 11.83
CA ARG A 156 -3.97 6.88 11.30
C ARG A 156 -3.94 8.32 10.85
N LEU A 157 -4.34 8.53 9.61
CA LEU A 157 -4.34 9.84 8.96
C LEU A 157 -5.75 10.19 8.54
N ASN A 158 -6.19 11.40 8.86
CA ASN A 158 -7.40 11.96 8.28
C ASN A 158 -7.10 12.36 6.83
N ILE A 159 -7.92 11.90 5.91
CA ILE A 159 -7.80 12.21 4.49
C ILE A 159 -8.97 13.10 4.05
N ARG A 160 -8.75 13.79 2.94
CA ARG A 160 -9.82 14.60 2.34
C ARG A 160 -11.00 13.70 1.98
N PRO A 161 -12.23 14.14 2.27
CA PRO A 161 -13.43 13.43 1.84
C PRO A 161 -13.51 13.42 0.30
N ARG A 162 -14.60 12.88 -0.24
CA ARG A 162 -14.87 12.96 -1.68
C ARG A 162 -14.82 14.40 -2.15
N GLU A 163 -14.07 14.64 -3.22
CA GLU A 163 -14.00 15.97 -3.82
C GLU A 163 -14.17 15.89 -5.34
N ALA A 164 -14.84 16.89 -5.89
CA ALA A 164 -14.94 17.09 -7.34
C ALA A 164 -14.10 18.32 -7.70
N MET A 165 -13.31 18.21 -8.77
CA MET A 165 -12.42 19.27 -9.22
C MET A 165 -12.50 19.43 -10.73
N VAL A 166 -12.44 20.67 -11.20
CA VAL A 166 -12.31 21.00 -12.62
C VAL A 166 -11.04 21.80 -12.83
N THR A 167 -10.21 21.34 -13.76
CA THR A 167 -8.97 22.01 -14.12
C THR A 167 -9.01 22.41 -15.60
N ILE A 168 -8.61 23.64 -15.88
CA ILE A 168 -8.53 24.19 -17.24
C ILE A 168 -7.08 24.62 -17.49
N ASN A 169 -6.45 24.05 -18.51
CA ASN A 169 -5.10 24.41 -18.94
C ASN A 169 -5.15 24.97 -20.36
N HIS A 170 -4.45 26.07 -20.59
CA HIS A 170 -4.27 26.68 -21.92
C HIS A 170 -2.77 26.89 -22.18
N GLN A 171 -2.31 26.45 -23.35
CA GLN A 171 -0.95 26.72 -23.83
C GLN A 171 -0.97 27.94 -24.76
N PHE A 172 -0.16 28.92 -24.47
CA PHE A 172 0.01 30.14 -25.27
C PHE A 172 0.90 29.90 -26.50
#